data_e333e00132ca3f5dba0d940e93b789db
#
_entry.id   e333e00132ca3f5dba0d940e93b789db
#
_cell.length_a   1.000
_cell.length_b   1.000
_cell.length_c   1.000
_cell.angle_alpha   90.00
_cell.angle_beta   90.00
_cell.angle_gamma   90.00
#
_symmetry.space_group_name_H-M   'P 1'
#
loop_
_entity.id
_entity.type
_entity.pdbx_description
1 polymer ?
#
loop_
_entity_poly.entity_id
_entity_poly.type
_entity_poly.pdbx_seq_one_letter_code
_entity_poly.pdbx_strand_id
1 'polypeptide(L)'
;MTDVAALRRSMNGAWARPRAAGADGPRPRDAVLIALAALACVFEGAARPDLAWPVATTAATIAILPVLLWRRTRPLASAVLLACATSALAAAHAAPGIEPNALFTTFVFLTVPYALFRWGSGRDRILGGAATAAGLVLSSSLGTDPAADIAAGVAFMGGACLIGALRRERLESRARLLDSVRAREREALARDLHDTVAHHVSAIVIRAQVAGADPDLVPESLAVIEREAQAALGEMRSLVRTLRAPAEYAPMAGLPELARLADPGPPEVTVRIEAAEELPAVVASTLFRIAQEGVTNARRHARDVSTVDIHVSVGADAAGVVVRDDGAPVRSASDGGHGLRGMAERAALLGGDVDAGPDPAGGWTLRASLPLGDKG
;
A
#
# COMPACT_ATOMS: atom_id res chain seq x y z
N MET A 1 -28.01 -19.73 -31.25
CA MET A 1 -26.55 -20.03 -31.38
C MET A 1 -25.62 -18.98 -30.78
N THR A 2 -26.07 -17.76 -30.50
CA THR A 2 -25.28 -16.64 -29.93
C THR A 2 -24.91 -16.83 -28.45
N ASP A 3 -25.71 -17.55 -27.67
CA ASP A 3 -25.53 -17.74 -26.24
C ASP A 3 -24.38 -18.69 -25.87
N VAL A 4 -24.19 -19.77 -26.62
CA VAL A 4 -23.15 -20.77 -26.32
C VAL A 4 -21.73 -20.24 -26.55
N ALA A 5 -21.54 -19.40 -27.57
CA ALA A 5 -20.26 -18.77 -27.85
C ALA A 5 -19.89 -17.69 -26.81
N ALA A 6 -20.87 -16.98 -26.27
CA ALA A 6 -20.70 -16.02 -25.19
C ALA A 6 -20.35 -16.73 -23.86
N LEU A 7 -21.07 -17.81 -23.56
CA LEU A 7 -20.80 -18.64 -22.37
C LEU A 7 -19.40 -19.27 -22.44
N ARG A 8 -19.00 -19.78 -23.58
CA ARG A 8 -17.65 -20.37 -23.79
C ARG A 8 -16.54 -19.34 -23.65
N ARG A 9 -16.74 -18.10 -24.12
CA ARG A 9 -15.80 -16.99 -23.93
C ARG A 9 -15.70 -16.58 -22.45
N SER A 10 -16.82 -16.50 -21.74
CA SER A 10 -16.87 -16.21 -20.32
C SER A 10 -16.16 -17.29 -19.49
N MET A 11 -16.39 -18.57 -19.80
CA MET A 11 -15.72 -19.71 -19.14
C MET A 11 -14.22 -19.72 -19.40
N ASN A 12 -13.79 -19.49 -20.67
CA ASN A 12 -12.37 -19.41 -21.01
C ASN A 12 -11.70 -18.23 -20.31
N GLY A 13 -12.36 -17.07 -20.21
CA GLY A 13 -11.88 -15.92 -19.45
C GLY A 13 -11.78 -16.18 -17.95
N ALA A 14 -12.77 -16.88 -17.38
CA ALA A 14 -12.75 -17.29 -15.97
C ALA A 14 -11.61 -18.29 -15.68
N TRP A 15 -11.40 -19.26 -16.58
CA TRP A 15 -10.34 -20.28 -16.48
C TRP A 15 -8.94 -19.67 -16.54
N ALA A 16 -8.72 -18.71 -17.45
CA ALA A 16 -7.43 -18.08 -17.71
C ALA A 16 -7.01 -17.04 -16.65
N ARG A 17 -7.87 -16.71 -15.67
CA ARG A 17 -7.54 -15.71 -14.66
C ARG A 17 -6.27 -16.11 -13.86
N PRO A 18 -5.26 -15.23 -13.76
CA PRO A 18 -4.04 -15.50 -13.01
C PRO A 18 -4.32 -15.56 -11.49
N ARG A 19 -3.38 -16.08 -10.75
CA ARG A 19 -3.40 -16.02 -9.27
C ARG A 19 -3.38 -14.57 -8.78
N ALA A 20 -4.05 -14.32 -7.65
CA ALA A 20 -3.98 -13.01 -7.03
C ALA A 20 -2.61 -12.73 -6.40
N ALA A 21 -2.20 -11.48 -6.39
CA ALA A 21 -1.00 -11.03 -5.67
C ALA A 21 -1.12 -11.30 -4.15
N GLY A 22 0.03 -11.47 -3.46
CA GLY A 22 0.10 -11.72 -2.02
C GLY A 22 -0.20 -13.17 -1.62
N ALA A 23 -0.04 -14.11 -2.54
CA ALA A 23 -0.06 -15.56 -2.28
C ALA A 23 1.31 -16.07 -1.78
N ASP A 24 1.95 -15.27 -0.91
CA ASP A 24 3.26 -15.59 -0.32
C ASP A 24 3.18 -16.80 0.60
N GLY A 25 4.34 -17.34 0.99
CA GLY A 25 4.47 -18.53 1.83
C GLY A 25 3.73 -18.44 3.18
N PRO A 26 3.82 -19.48 4.00
CA PRO A 26 3.17 -19.50 5.31
C PRO A 26 3.70 -18.37 6.17
N ARG A 27 2.81 -17.67 6.86
CA ARG A 27 3.13 -16.56 7.77
C ARG A 27 3.11 -17.05 9.22
N PRO A 28 3.82 -16.39 10.15
CA PRO A 28 3.79 -16.77 11.58
C PRO A 28 2.36 -16.89 12.14
N ARG A 29 1.44 -16.05 11.65
CA ARG A 29 0.00 -16.11 12.01
C ARG A 29 -0.68 -17.44 11.63
N ASP A 30 -0.20 -18.12 10.60
CA ASP A 30 -0.78 -19.43 10.19
C ASP A 30 -0.37 -20.52 11.16
N ALA A 31 0.86 -20.48 11.70
CA ALA A 31 1.31 -21.39 12.75
C ALA A 31 0.52 -21.16 14.05
N VAL A 32 0.30 -19.90 14.43
CA VAL A 32 -0.54 -19.55 15.60
C VAL A 32 -1.97 -20.07 15.43
N LEU A 33 -2.56 -19.87 14.25
CA LEU A 33 -3.91 -20.37 13.95
C LEU A 33 -3.99 -21.90 14.11
N ILE A 34 -2.99 -22.63 13.59
CA ILE A 34 -2.96 -24.10 13.70
C ILE A 34 -2.79 -24.53 15.16
N ALA A 35 -1.91 -23.88 15.92
CA ALA A 35 -1.70 -24.19 17.33
C ALA A 35 -2.97 -23.96 18.16
N LEU A 36 -3.65 -22.83 17.95
CA LEU A 36 -4.93 -22.54 18.62
C LEU A 36 -6.03 -23.50 18.20
N ALA A 37 -6.11 -23.86 16.91
CA ALA A 37 -7.09 -24.84 16.43
C ALA A 37 -6.80 -26.24 17.00
N ALA A 38 -5.55 -26.65 17.08
CA ALA A 38 -5.17 -27.93 17.69
C ALA A 38 -5.54 -27.98 19.18
N LEU A 39 -5.26 -26.90 19.92
CA LEU A 39 -5.65 -26.81 21.34
C LEU A 39 -7.17 -26.84 21.49
N ALA A 40 -7.91 -26.12 20.64
CA ALA A 40 -9.37 -26.16 20.65
C ALA A 40 -9.92 -27.54 20.31
N CYS A 41 -9.32 -28.28 19.35
CA CYS A 41 -9.69 -29.68 19.05
C CYS A 41 -9.52 -30.58 20.26
N VAL A 42 -8.41 -30.48 20.99
CA VAL A 42 -8.15 -31.29 22.19
C VAL A 42 -9.18 -30.98 23.28
N PHE A 43 -9.42 -29.70 23.54
CA PHE A 43 -10.38 -29.26 24.55
C PHE A 43 -11.81 -29.74 24.19
N GLU A 44 -12.23 -29.55 22.95
CA GLU A 44 -13.56 -29.93 22.47
C GLU A 44 -13.73 -31.46 22.52
N GLY A 45 -12.72 -32.23 22.07
CA GLY A 45 -12.76 -33.70 22.09
C GLY A 45 -12.82 -34.28 23.50
N ALA A 46 -12.23 -33.58 24.49
CA ALA A 46 -12.33 -33.97 25.91
C ALA A 46 -13.65 -33.56 26.56
N ALA A 47 -14.27 -32.44 26.10
CA ALA A 47 -15.47 -31.88 26.70
C ALA A 47 -16.78 -32.43 26.11
N ARG A 48 -16.73 -33.14 24.96
CA ARG A 48 -17.92 -33.66 24.25
C ARG A 48 -18.07 -35.18 24.39
N PRO A 49 -18.95 -35.63 25.30
CA PRO A 49 -19.21 -37.08 25.51
C PRO A 49 -20.01 -37.72 24.36
N ASP A 50 -20.70 -36.90 23.53
CA ASP A 50 -21.49 -37.31 22.37
C ASP A 50 -20.64 -37.61 21.13
N LEU A 51 -19.33 -37.34 21.17
CA LEU A 51 -18.45 -37.51 20.02
C LEU A 51 -18.14 -39.00 19.81
N ALA A 52 -18.38 -39.51 18.59
CA ALA A 52 -17.97 -40.85 18.22
C ALA A 52 -16.43 -40.91 18.15
N TRP A 53 -15.86 -41.91 18.87
CA TRP A 53 -14.40 -42.11 18.97
C TRP A 53 -13.60 -40.83 19.26
N PRO A 54 -13.80 -40.18 20.41
CA PRO A 54 -13.33 -38.80 20.63
C PRO A 54 -11.83 -38.66 20.41
N VAL A 55 -11.02 -39.61 20.82
CA VAL A 55 -9.56 -39.58 20.63
C VAL A 55 -9.20 -39.70 19.15
N ALA A 56 -9.80 -40.62 18.40
CA ALA A 56 -9.50 -40.87 17.00
C ALA A 56 -9.96 -39.69 16.14
N THR A 57 -11.17 -39.15 16.37
CA THR A 57 -11.72 -37.99 15.65
C THR A 57 -10.90 -36.75 15.91
N THR A 58 -10.50 -36.48 17.15
CA THR A 58 -9.62 -35.37 17.51
C THR A 58 -8.25 -35.51 16.85
N ALA A 59 -7.63 -36.67 16.91
CA ALA A 59 -6.32 -36.94 16.31
C ALA A 59 -6.38 -36.78 14.77
N ALA A 60 -7.42 -37.33 14.13
CA ALA A 60 -7.62 -37.16 12.67
C ALA A 60 -7.81 -35.70 12.27
N THR A 61 -8.60 -34.93 13.02
CA THR A 61 -8.81 -33.51 12.77
C THR A 61 -7.49 -32.71 12.90
N ILE A 62 -6.72 -32.97 13.95
CA ILE A 62 -5.40 -32.34 14.15
C ILE A 62 -4.45 -32.71 13.03
N ALA A 63 -4.45 -33.96 12.54
CA ALA A 63 -3.59 -34.37 11.42
C ALA A 63 -3.90 -33.66 10.11
N ILE A 64 -5.10 -33.11 9.92
CA ILE A 64 -5.50 -32.37 8.75
C ILE A 64 -5.09 -30.86 8.85
N LEU A 65 -4.93 -30.30 10.06
CA LEU A 65 -4.63 -28.88 10.26
C LEU A 65 -3.42 -28.35 9.47
N PRO A 66 -2.31 -29.09 9.24
CA PRO A 66 -1.18 -28.63 8.43
C PRO A 66 -1.55 -28.22 7.00
N VAL A 67 -2.67 -28.70 6.46
CA VAL A 67 -3.19 -28.26 5.14
C VAL A 67 -3.38 -26.76 5.08
N LEU A 68 -3.66 -26.11 6.23
CA LEU A 68 -3.83 -24.66 6.33
C LEU A 68 -2.55 -23.88 6.01
N LEU A 69 -1.35 -24.48 6.11
CA LEU A 69 -0.09 -23.83 5.73
C LEU A 69 0.01 -23.57 4.22
N TRP A 70 -0.55 -24.47 3.42
CA TRP A 70 -0.48 -24.42 1.97
C TRP A 70 -1.71 -23.76 1.30
N ARG A 71 -2.73 -23.37 2.08
CA ARG A 71 -3.97 -22.80 1.54
C ARG A 71 -3.76 -21.56 0.66
N ARG A 72 -2.66 -20.80 0.85
CA ARG A 72 -2.32 -19.62 0.04
C ARG A 72 -1.47 -19.99 -1.17
N THR A 73 -0.46 -20.83 -0.99
CA THR A 73 0.52 -21.18 -2.03
C THR A 73 0.02 -22.26 -2.98
N ARG A 74 -0.76 -23.22 -2.46
CA ARG A 74 -1.32 -24.35 -3.22
C ARG A 74 -2.82 -24.56 -2.92
N PRO A 75 -3.67 -23.55 -3.24
CA PRO A 75 -5.07 -23.55 -2.84
C PRO A 75 -5.86 -24.74 -3.39
N LEU A 76 -5.59 -25.18 -4.64
CA LEU A 76 -6.22 -26.35 -5.23
C LEU A 76 -5.84 -27.63 -4.46
N ALA A 77 -4.55 -27.85 -4.19
CA ALA A 77 -4.10 -29.04 -3.46
C ALA A 77 -4.70 -29.07 -2.06
N SER A 78 -4.75 -27.93 -1.36
CA SER A 78 -5.36 -27.82 -0.03
C SER A 78 -6.85 -28.15 -0.08
N ALA A 79 -7.58 -27.70 -1.08
CA ALA A 79 -9.00 -27.97 -1.26
C ALA A 79 -9.27 -29.47 -1.52
N VAL A 80 -8.48 -30.07 -2.42
CA VAL A 80 -8.60 -31.52 -2.73
C VAL A 80 -8.25 -32.38 -1.52
N LEU A 81 -7.12 -32.10 -0.85
CA LEU A 81 -6.71 -32.83 0.35
C LEU A 81 -7.76 -32.75 1.46
N LEU A 82 -8.31 -31.55 1.68
CA LEU A 82 -9.37 -31.38 2.68
C LEU A 82 -10.63 -32.18 2.30
N ALA A 83 -11.08 -32.10 1.03
CA ALA A 83 -12.25 -32.85 0.57
C ALA A 83 -12.05 -34.35 0.73
N CYS A 84 -10.88 -34.88 0.38
CA CYS A 84 -10.56 -36.31 0.56
C CYS A 84 -10.53 -36.70 2.06
N ALA A 85 -9.88 -35.89 2.90
CA ALA A 85 -9.73 -36.16 4.32
C ALA A 85 -11.08 -36.15 5.06
N THR A 86 -11.94 -35.14 4.77
CA THR A 86 -13.28 -35.06 5.36
C THR A 86 -14.18 -36.19 4.91
N SER A 87 -14.12 -36.56 3.62
CA SER A 87 -14.88 -37.70 3.10
C SER A 87 -14.40 -39.03 3.69
N ALA A 88 -13.09 -39.23 3.86
CA ALA A 88 -12.55 -40.42 4.48
C ALA A 88 -12.96 -40.54 5.98
N LEU A 89 -12.95 -39.40 6.69
CA LEU A 89 -13.40 -39.36 8.08
C LEU A 89 -14.91 -39.66 8.19
N ALA A 90 -15.73 -39.08 7.30
CA ALA A 90 -17.16 -39.38 7.25
C ALA A 90 -17.42 -40.88 6.95
N ALA A 91 -16.67 -41.45 6.00
CA ALA A 91 -16.78 -42.89 5.69
C ALA A 91 -16.39 -43.80 6.89
N ALA A 92 -15.36 -43.40 7.67
CA ALA A 92 -14.99 -44.11 8.89
C ALA A 92 -16.09 -44.05 9.96
N HIS A 93 -16.86 -42.97 10.07
CA HIS A 93 -17.98 -42.84 11.00
C HIS A 93 -19.30 -43.43 10.48
N ALA A 94 -19.38 -43.88 9.23
CA ALA A 94 -20.59 -44.47 8.65
C ALA A 94 -20.86 -45.92 9.10
N ALA A 95 -20.18 -46.38 10.16
CA ALA A 95 -20.41 -47.70 10.71
C ALA A 95 -21.77 -47.79 11.45
N PRO A 96 -22.49 -48.95 11.38
CA PRO A 96 -23.78 -49.07 12.01
C PRO A 96 -23.75 -48.80 13.53
N GLY A 97 -24.67 -47.98 14.00
CA GLY A 97 -24.78 -47.61 15.43
C GLY A 97 -23.89 -46.45 15.88
N ILE A 98 -23.21 -45.78 14.95
CA ILE A 98 -22.41 -44.59 15.24
C ILE A 98 -23.15 -43.38 14.70
N GLU A 99 -23.45 -42.40 15.55
CA GLU A 99 -23.91 -41.10 15.09
C GLU A 99 -22.69 -40.27 14.62
N PRO A 100 -22.63 -39.86 13.34
CA PRO A 100 -21.52 -39.12 12.81
C PRO A 100 -21.58 -37.68 13.33
N ASN A 101 -20.75 -37.36 14.32
CA ASN A 101 -20.60 -36.03 14.87
C ASN A 101 -19.20 -35.50 14.57
N ALA A 102 -19.13 -34.25 14.07
CA ALA A 102 -17.86 -33.56 13.83
C ALA A 102 -17.55 -32.54 14.93
N LEU A 103 -16.28 -32.23 15.10
CA LEU A 103 -15.85 -31.15 15.99
C LEU A 103 -16.27 -29.77 15.42
N PHE A 104 -16.77 -28.86 16.26
CA PHE A 104 -17.02 -27.47 15.85
C PHE A 104 -15.74 -26.79 15.39
N THR A 105 -14.59 -27.15 15.92
CA THR A 105 -13.29 -26.67 15.50
C THR A 105 -13.02 -26.91 14.01
N THR A 106 -13.72 -27.85 13.34
CA THR A 106 -13.63 -28.06 11.88
C THR A 106 -14.06 -26.83 11.06
N PHE A 107 -14.80 -25.89 11.64
CA PHE A 107 -15.11 -24.61 10.98
C PHE A 107 -13.84 -23.83 10.59
N VAL A 108 -12.67 -24.07 11.21
CA VAL A 108 -11.39 -23.48 10.77
C VAL A 108 -11.05 -23.83 9.33
N PHE A 109 -11.53 -24.98 8.83
CA PHE A 109 -11.31 -25.42 7.46
C PHE A 109 -12.06 -24.57 6.42
N LEU A 110 -13.05 -23.75 6.81
CA LEU A 110 -13.68 -22.76 5.91
C LEU A 110 -12.68 -21.71 5.40
N THR A 111 -11.53 -21.59 6.07
CA THR A 111 -10.42 -20.78 5.56
C THR A 111 -9.80 -21.33 4.27
N VAL A 112 -10.01 -22.63 3.92
CA VAL A 112 -9.54 -23.24 2.68
C VAL A 112 -10.37 -22.79 1.46
N PRO A 113 -11.71 -22.95 1.43
CA PRO A 113 -12.53 -22.40 0.33
C PRO A 113 -12.43 -20.87 0.23
N TYR A 114 -12.34 -20.14 1.34
CA TYR A 114 -12.00 -18.73 1.33
C TYR A 114 -10.67 -18.47 0.59
N ALA A 115 -9.60 -19.20 0.93
CA ALA A 115 -8.27 -19.04 0.34
C ALA A 115 -8.27 -19.39 -1.16
N LEU A 116 -9.00 -20.41 -1.55
CA LEU A 116 -9.17 -20.86 -2.93
C LEU A 116 -9.72 -19.72 -3.81
N PHE A 117 -10.76 -19.03 -3.34
CA PHE A 117 -11.36 -17.92 -4.07
C PHE A 117 -10.59 -16.60 -3.94
N ARG A 118 -9.84 -16.43 -2.86
CA ARG A 118 -9.04 -15.23 -2.61
C ARG A 118 -7.73 -15.21 -3.40
N TRP A 119 -7.00 -16.33 -3.46
CA TRP A 119 -5.64 -16.41 -4.05
C TRP A 119 -5.54 -17.35 -5.26
N GLY A 120 -6.46 -18.28 -5.42
CA GLY A 120 -6.45 -19.26 -6.51
C GLY A 120 -6.54 -18.63 -7.89
N SER A 121 -5.93 -19.30 -8.89
CA SER A 121 -6.17 -19.01 -10.30
C SER A 121 -7.62 -19.35 -10.69
N GLY A 122 -8.04 -18.97 -11.89
CA GLY A 122 -9.35 -19.34 -12.39
C GLY A 122 -9.53 -20.86 -12.43
N ARG A 123 -8.51 -21.59 -12.88
CA ARG A 123 -8.47 -23.05 -12.87
C ARG A 123 -8.57 -23.63 -11.45
N ASP A 124 -7.80 -23.08 -10.52
CA ASP A 124 -7.82 -23.55 -9.12
C ASP A 124 -9.21 -23.42 -8.52
N ARG A 125 -9.93 -22.30 -8.78
CA ARG A 125 -11.28 -22.06 -8.24
C ARG A 125 -12.31 -23.03 -8.82
N ILE A 126 -12.25 -23.30 -10.13
CA ILE A 126 -13.20 -24.21 -10.76
C ILE A 126 -12.97 -25.64 -10.27
N LEU A 127 -11.73 -26.15 -10.37
CA LEU A 127 -11.40 -27.50 -9.97
C LEU A 127 -11.50 -27.72 -8.45
N GLY A 128 -10.98 -26.76 -7.67
CA GLY A 128 -11.03 -26.83 -6.20
C GLY A 128 -12.44 -26.62 -5.67
N GLY A 129 -13.24 -25.76 -6.30
CA GLY A 129 -14.67 -25.61 -6.00
C GLY A 129 -15.46 -26.89 -6.28
N ALA A 130 -15.22 -27.54 -7.43
CA ALA A 130 -15.83 -28.81 -7.76
C ALA A 130 -15.41 -29.93 -6.76
N ALA A 131 -14.12 -30.00 -6.40
CA ALA A 131 -13.62 -30.96 -5.43
C ALA A 131 -14.24 -30.75 -4.04
N THR A 132 -14.34 -29.50 -3.56
CA THR A 132 -14.99 -29.17 -2.30
C THR A 132 -16.49 -29.49 -2.30
N ALA A 133 -17.19 -29.19 -3.40
CA ALA A 133 -18.61 -29.54 -3.55
C ALA A 133 -18.83 -31.07 -3.55
N ALA A 134 -18.00 -31.80 -4.30
CA ALA A 134 -18.05 -33.26 -4.33
C ALA A 134 -17.76 -33.86 -2.94
N GLY A 135 -16.76 -33.34 -2.23
CA GLY A 135 -16.44 -33.77 -0.86
C GLY A 135 -17.59 -33.48 0.12
N LEU A 136 -18.25 -32.32 0.00
CA LEU A 136 -19.44 -32.00 0.78
C LEU A 136 -20.57 -33.00 0.53
N VAL A 137 -20.94 -33.22 -0.74
CA VAL A 137 -22.01 -34.16 -1.08
C VAL A 137 -21.69 -35.57 -0.58
N LEU A 138 -20.45 -36.04 -0.81
CA LEU A 138 -20.02 -37.37 -0.41
C LEU A 138 -20.05 -37.55 1.14
N SER A 139 -19.49 -36.58 1.89
CA SER A 139 -19.48 -36.62 3.35
C SER A 139 -20.90 -36.53 3.94
N SER A 140 -21.76 -35.66 3.41
CA SER A 140 -23.14 -35.51 3.88
C SER A 140 -24.02 -36.72 3.53
N SER A 141 -23.78 -37.39 2.38
CA SER A 141 -24.55 -38.57 2.00
C SER A 141 -24.37 -39.76 2.98
N LEU A 142 -23.34 -39.71 3.78
CA LEU A 142 -23.03 -40.69 4.85
C LEU A 142 -23.56 -40.27 6.23
N GLY A 143 -24.12 -39.07 6.35
CA GLY A 143 -24.70 -38.51 7.57
C GLY A 143 -26.14 -38.95 7.82
N THR A 144 -26.70 -38.56 8.95
CA THR A 144 -28.08 -38.88 9.37
C THR A 144 -29.14 -38.04 8.66
N ASP A 145 -28.83 -36.78 8.28
CA ASP A 145 -29.71 -35.88 7.51
C ASP A 145 -28.91 -35.25 6.36
N PRO A 146 -28.72 -35.94 5.23
CA PRO A 146 -27.94 -35.45 4.09
C PRO A 146 -28.44 -34.13 3.54
N ALA A 147 -29.73 -33.87 3.58
CA ALA A 147 -30.30 -32.64 3.02
C ALA A 147 -29.95 -31.40 3.86
N ALA A 148 -30.12 -31.53 5.17
CA ALA A 148 -29.74 -30.45 6.11
C ALA A 148 -28.23 -30.18 6.09
N ASP A 149 -27.40 -31.25 6.08
CA ASP A 149 -25.95 -31.16 6.04
C ASP A 149 -25.45 -30.49 4.76
N ILE A 150 -26.00 -30.84 3.61
CA ILE A 150 -25.68 -30.19 2.31
C ILE A 150 -26.11 -28.73 2.36
N ALA A 151 -27.31 -28.42 2.83
CA ALA A 151 -27.80 -27.04 2.90
C ALA A 151 -26.91 -26.17 3.82
N ALA A 152 -26.55 -26.66 5.01
CA ALA A 152 -25.63 -25.99 5.91
C ALA A 152 -24.22 -25.83 5.30
N GLY A 153 -23.69 -26.92 4.71
CA GLY A 153 -22.38 -26.91 4.04
C GLY A 153 -22.32 -25.92 2.87
N VAL A 154 -23.36 -25.87 2.04
CA VAL A 154 -23.47 -24.88 0.95
C VAL A 154 -23.52 -23.45 1.51
N ALA A 155 -24.26 -23.21 2.58
CA ALA A 155 -24.35 -21.90 3.19
C ALA A 155 -22.97 -21.42 3.74
N PHE A 156 -22.31 -22.23 4.55
CA PHE A 156 -21.03 -21.87 5.16
C PHE A 156 -19.89 -21.83 4.14
N MET A 157 -19.77 -22.85 3.31
CA MET A 157 -18.71 -22.96 2.29
C MET A 157 -18.90 -21.92 1.17
N GLY A 158 -20.14 -21.74 0.71
CA GLY A 158 -20.50 -20.70 -0.26
C GLY A 158 -20.25 -19.31 0.28
N GLY A 159 -20.59 -19.06 1.54
CA GLY A 159 -20.27 -17.81 2.26
C GLY A 159 -18.76 -17.56 2.31
N ALA A 160 -17.96 -18.57 2.66
CA ALA A 160 -16.50 -18.46 2.68
C ALA A 160 -15.92 -18.16 1.27
N CYS A 161 -16.40 -18.85 0.24
CA CYS A 161 -16.05 -18.61 -1.16
C CYS A 161 -16.40 -17.18 -1.59
N LEU A 162 -17.61 -16.72 -1.28
CA LEU A 162 -18.10 -15.38 -1.60
C LEU A 162 -17.25 -14.30 -0.93
N ILE A 163 -16.96 -14.44 0.37
CA ILE A 163 -16.09 -13.50 1.10
C ILE A 163 -14.70 -13.48 0.47
N GLY A 164 -14.14 -14.62 0.09
CA GLY A 164 -12.86 -14.73 -0.60
C GLY A 164 -12.87 -13.99 -1.94
N ALA A 165 -13.90 -14.19 -2.75
CA ALA A 165 -14.08 -13.53 -4.05
C ALA A 165 -14.25 -12.01 -3.90
N LEU A 166 -15.12 -11.54 -2.99
CA LEU A 166 -15.34 -10.12 -2.73
C LEU A 166 -14.08 -9.41 -2.22
N ARG A 167 -13.33 -10.05 -1.33
CA ARG A 167 -12.04 -9.51 -0.86
C ARG A 167 -11.04 -9.36 -2.01
N ARG A 168 -10.98 -10.33 -2.90
CA ARG A 168 -10.12 -10.25 -4.09
C ARG A 168 -10.53 -9.08 -4.97
N GLU A 169 -11.81 -9.00 -5.33
CA GLU A 169 -12.33 -7.95 -6.21
C GLU A 169 -12.11 -6.55 -5.65
N ARG A 170 -12.37 -6.36 -4.34
CA ARG A 170 -12.12 -5.08 -3.68
C ARG A 170 -10.64 -4.65 -3.76
N LEU A 171 -9.71 -5.58 -3.62
CA LEU A 171 -8.29 -5.26 -3.69
C LEU A 171 -7.82 -4.99 -5.11
N GLU A 172 -8.33 -5.76 -6.09
CA GLU A 172 -8.08 -5.50 -7.52
C GLU A 172 -8.68 -4.15 -7.96
N SER A 173 -9.88 -3.81 -7.49
CA SER A 173 -10.52 -2.52 -7.80
C SER A 173 -9.76 -1.35 -7.18
N ARG A 174 -9.29 -1.47 -5.94
CA ARG A 174 -8.46 -0.45 -5.30
C ARG A 174 -7.14 -0.24 -6.05
N ALA A 175 -6.48 -1.31 -6.47
CA ALA A 175 -5.26 -1.22 -7.27
C ALA A 175 -5.50 -0.47 -8.59
N ARG A 176 -6.58 -0.82 -9.33
CA ARG A 176 -6.97 -0.13 -10.58
C ARG A 176 -7.29 1.34 -10.37
N LEU A 177 -7.97 1.69 -9.26
CA LEU A 177 -8.25 3.09 -8.91
C LEU A 177 -6.95 3.87 -8.70
N LEU A 178 -6.01 3.33 -7.92
CA LEU A 178 -4.72 3.97 -7.70
C LEU A 178 -3.94 4.15 -9.00
N ASP A 179 -3.94 3.14 -9.87
CA ASP A 179 -3.28 3.22 -11.18
C ASP A 179 -3.95 4.28 -12.08
N SER A 180 -5.29 4.39 -12.04
CA SER A 180 -6.01 5.39 -12.81
C SER A 180 -5.76 6.83 -12.31
N VAL A 181 -5.64 7.02 -10.98
CA VAL A 181 -5.27 8.32 -10.40
C VAL A 181 -3.86 8.70 -10.83
N ARG A 182 -2.89 7.79 -10.71
CA ARG A 182 -1.51 8.02 -11.17
C ARG A 182 -1.41 8.34 -12.67
N ALA A 183 -2.21 7.67 -13.48
CA ALA A 183 -2.24 7.94 -14.93
C ALA A 183 -2.76 9.34 -15.23
N ARG A 184 -3.84 9.78 -14.56
CA ARG A 184 -4.39 11.13 -14.70
C ARG A 184 -3.42 12.21 -14.22
N GLU A 185 -2.74 11.96 -13.11
CA GLU A 185 -1.73 12.87 -12.57
C GLU A 185 -0.57 13.05 -13.56
N ARG A 186 -0.06 11.96 -14.14
CA ARG A 186 0.97 12.01 -15.19
C ARG A 186 0.50 12.77 -16.43
N GLU A 187 -0.75 12.60 -16.83
CA GLU A 187 -1.33 13.30 -17.98
C GLU A 187 -1.50 14.81 -17.70
N ALA A 188 -1.91 15.18 -16.48
CA ALA A 188 -1.99 16.57 -16.06
C ALA A 188 -0.61 17.23 -16.08
N LEU A 189 0.38 16.58 -15.46
CA LEU A 189 1.77 17.08 -15.47
C LEU A 189 2.36 17.19 -16.88
N ALA A 190 2.04 16.25 -17.78
CA ALA A 190 2.49 16.32 -19.17
C ALA A 190 1.88 17.52 -19.92
N ARG A 191 0.61 17.86 -19.64
CA ARG A 191 -0.03 19.06 -20.18
C ARG A 191 0.59 20.34 -19.64
N ASP A 192 0.77 20.44 -18.32
CA ASP A 192 1.42 21.59 -17.69
C ASP A 192 2.83 21.81 -18.25
N LEU A 193 3.59 20.71 -18.44
CA LEU A 193 4.91 20.77 -19.07
C LEU A 193 4.83 21.32 -20.50
N HIS A 194 3.87 20.83 -21.30
CA HIS A 194 3.69 21.28 -22.68
C HIS A 194 3.32 22.75 -22.75
N ASP A 195 2.43 23.22 -21.89
CA ASP A 195 1.97 24.60 -21.83
C ASP A 195 3.11 25.54 -21.41
N THR A 196 3.89 25.16 -20.41
CA THR A 196 5.07 25.91 -19.95
C THR A 196 6.12 26.02 -21.05
N VAL A 197 6.47 24.90 -21.69
CA VAL A 197 7.45 24.91 -22.81
C VAL A 197 6.95 25.72 -23.97
N ALA A 198 5.67 25.57 -24.34
CA ALA A 198 5.09 26.35 -25.45
C ALA A 198 5.12 27.86 -25.17
N HIS A 199 4.89 28.29 -23.92
CA HIS A 199 4.96 29.67 -23.50
C HIS A 199 6.38 30.26 -23.69
N HIS A 200 7.40 29.61 -23.14
CA HIS A 200 8.79 30.05 -23.27
C HIS A 200 9.29 30.04 -24.72
N VAL A 201 8.97 28.98 -25.48
CA VAL A 201 9.33 28.90 -26.91
C VAL A 201 8.69 30.03 -27.70
N SER A 202 7.42 30.34 -27.44
CA SER A 202 6.72 31.43 -28.09
C SER A 202 7.37 32.77 -27.78
N ALA A 203 7.77 33.04 -26.54
CA ALA A 203 8.49 34.27 -26.16
C ALA A 203 9.85 34.37 -26.88
N ILE A 204 10.61 33.27 -26.97
CA ILE A 204 11.88 33.20 -27.69
C ILE A 204 11.68 33.52 -29.19
N VAL A 205 10.67 32.93 -29.83
CA VAL A 205 10.38 33.17 -31.26
C VAL A 205 10.04 34.63 -31.53
N ILE A 206 9.17 35.22 -30.69
CA ILE A 206 8.79 36.63 -30.81
C ILE A 206 10.04 37.52 -30.68
N ARG A 207 10.90 37.29 -29.71
CA ARG A 207 12.14 38.08 -29.53
C ARG A 207 13.14 37.88 -30.66
N ALA A 208 13.25 36.69 -31.21
CA ALA A 208 14.09 36.43 -32.39
C ALA A 208 13.58 37.18 -33.63
N GLN A 209 12.25 37.28 -33.81
CA GLN A 209 11.65 38.05 -34.90
C GLN A 209 11.91 39.57 -34.75
N VAL A 210 11.81 40.11 -33.52
CA VAL A 210 12.12 41.52 -33.23
C VAL A 210 13.59 41.81 -33.53
N ALA A 211 14.52 40.95 -33.10
CA ALA A 211 15.95 41.10 -33.41
C ALA A 211 16.24 41.05 -34.91
N GLY A 212 15.48 40.26 -35.68
CA GLY A 212 15.60 40.18 -37.13
C GLY A 212 15.05 41.40 -37.87
N ALA A 213 14.12 42.12 -37.25
CA ALA A 213 13.47 43.31 -37.84
C ALA A 213 14.24 44.62 -37.55
N ASP A 214 14.95 44.71 -36.42
CA ASP A 214 15.68 45.90 -35.97
C ASP A 214 17.06 45.52 -35.41
N PRO A 215 18.16 45.82 -36.13
CA PRO A 215 19.52 45.53 -35.70
C PRO A 215 19.92 46.16 -34.36
N ASP A 216 19.33 47.30 -34.00
CA ASP A 216 19.67 48.02 -32.77
C ASP A 216 19.11 47.29 -31.52
N LEU A 217 18.09 46.44 -31.69
CA LEU A 217 17.47 45.65 -30.63
C LEU A 217 18.06 44.23 -30.44
N VAL A 218 19.07 43.87 -31.25
CA VAL A 218 19.71 42.54 -31.20
C VAL A 218 20.30 42.21 -29.81
N PRO A 219 21.12 43.11 -29.17
CA PRO A 219 21.71 42.77 -27.86
C PRO A 219 20.66 42.54 -26.77
N GLU A 220 19.61 43.38 -26.72
CA GLU A 220 18.52 43.23 -25.74
C GLU A 220 17.70 41.95 -25.99
N SER A 221 17.38 41.66 -27.25
CA SER A 221 16.64 40.48 -27.64
C SER A 221 17.39 39.18 -27.30
N LEU A 222 18.71 39.14 -27.52
CA LEU A 222 19.54 38.00 -27.16
C LEU A 222 19.54 37.74 -25.63
N ALA A 223 19.65 38.80 -24.83
CA ALA A 223 19.60 38.66 -23.37
C ALA A 223 18.25 38.13 -22.86
N VAL A 224 17.15 38.50 -23.54
CA VAL A 224 15.82 37.94 -23.20
C VAL A 224 15.71 36.48 -23.63
N ILE A 225 16.15 36.14 -24.85
CA ILE A 225 16.14 34.76 -25.35
C ILE A 225 16.94 33.83 -24.42
N GLU A 226 18.13 34.24 -23.99
CA GLU A 226 18.96 33.48 -23.07
C GLU A 226 18.24 33.24 -21.74
N ARG A 227 17.62 34.27 -21.17
CA ARG A 227 16.88 34.19 -19.91
C ARG A 227 15.68 33.27 -20.01
N GLU A 228 14.87 33.36 -21.05
CA GLU A 228 13.72 32.52 -21.31
C GLU A 228 14.12 31.05 -21.51
N ALA A 229 15.21 30.79 -22.24
CA ALA A 229 15.74 29.45 -22.44
C ALA A 229 16.24 28.83 -21.14
N GLN A 230 16.94 29.61 -20.28
CA GLN A 230 17.39 29.14 -18.95
C GLN A 230 16.21 28.86 -18.02
N ALA A 231 15.17 29.71 -18.03
CA ALA A 231 13.95 29.50 -17.27
C ALA A 231 13.23 28.21 -17.68
N ALA A 232 13.01 28.01 -19.00
CA ALA A 232 12.41 26.81 -19.55
C ALA A 232 13.16 25.53 -19.13
N LEU A 233 14.49 25.52 -19.23
CA LEU A 233 15.34 24.41 -18.82
C LEU A 233 15.26 24.16 -17.30
N GLY A 234 15.19 25.22 -16.49
CA GLY A 234 15.02 25.13 -15.04
C GLY A 234 13.70 24.46 -14.64
N GLU A 235 12.61 24.92 -15.23
CA GLU A 235 11.27 24.36 -14.99
C GLU A 235 11.13 22.92 -15.47
N MET A 236 11.63 22.60 -16.68
CA MET A 236 11.66 21.22 -17.16
C MET A 236 12.45 20.29 -16.24
N ARG A 237 13.62 20.71 -15.75
CA ARG A 237 14.40 19.91 -14.79
C ARG A 237 13.65 19.71 -13.47
N SER A 238 12.91 20.70 -13.01
CA SER A 238 12.09 20.62 -11.79
C SER A 238 10.95 19.62 -11.96
N LEU A 239 10.20 19.71 -13.07
CA LEU A 239 9.10 18.81 -13.40
C LEU A 239 9.58 17.35 -13.59
N VAL A 240 10.68 17.13 -14.33
CA VAL A 240 11.27 15.79 -14.50
C VAL A 240 11.73 15.22 -13.16
N ARG A 241 12.21 16.04 -12.24
CA ARG A 241 12.58 15.62 -10.88
C ARG A 241 11.36 15.18 -10.08
N THR A 242 10.25 15.91 -10.18
CA THR A 242 8.95 15.59 -9.57
C THR A 242 8.39 14.28 -10.17
N LEU A 243 8.50 14.07 -11.48
CA LEU A 243 8.07 12.85 -12.18
C LEU A 243 8.97 11.64 -11.89
N ARG A 244 10.28 11.86 -11.66
CA ARG A 244 11.26 10.82 -11.33
C ARG A 244 11.30 10.46 -9.84
N ALA A 245 10.79 11.32 -8.96
CA ALA A 245 10.61 10.96 -7.57
C ALA A 245 9.60 9.80 -7.55
N PRO A 246 10.00 8.54 -7.26
CA PRO A 246 9.04 7.46 -7.16
C PRO A 246 8.07 7.86 -6.05
N ALA A 247 6.78 7.87 -6.35
CA ALA A 247 5.73 7.83 -5.32
C ALA A 247 5.72 6.45 -4.61
N GLU A 248 6.68 5.60 -4.96
CA GLU A 248 6.93 4.30 -4.36
C GLU A 248 8.03 4.43 -3.32
N TYR A 249 7.65 4.22 -2.06
CA TYR A 249 8.53 3.74 -1.00
C TYR A 249 9.96 4.31 -1.06
N ALA A 250 10.13 5.63 -0.79
CA ALA A 250 11.30 5.97 -0.03
C ALA A 250 11.24 5.06 1.22
N PRO A 251 12.24 4.24 1.52
CA PRO A 251 12.30 3.53 2.78
C PRO A 251 11.93 4.57 3.82
N MET A 252 10.99 4.24 4.73
CA MET A 252 10.40 5.18 5.66
C MET A 252 11.55 5.98 6.27
N ALA A 253 11.71 7.24 5.82
CA ALA A 253 12.82 8.07 6.24
C ALA A 253 12.66 8.29 7.74
N GLY A 254 13.60 7.78 8.52
CA GLY A 254 13.64 7.89 9.96
C GLY A 254 14.56 9.04 10.42
N LEU A 255 14.80 9.12 11.72
CA LEU A 255 15.78 10.05 12.29
C LEU A 255 17.20 9.89 11.67
N PRO A 256 17.69 8.67 11.33
CA PRO A 256 18.99 8.51 10.68
C PRO A 256 19.08 9.18 9.30
N GLU A 257 18.00 9.20 8.53
CA GLU A 257 17.94 9.85 7.22
C GLU A 257 17.93 11.38 7.35
N LEU A 258 17.30 11.93 8.39
CA LEU A 258 17.38 13.36 8.72
C LEU A 258 18.83 13.79 8.99
N ALA A 259 19.59 13.00 9.75
CA ALA A 259 21.00 13.26 10.00
C ALA A 259 21.86 13.30 8.71
N ARG A 260 21.48 12.56 7.68
CA ARG A 260 22.16 12.55 6.37
C ARG A 260 21.95 13.81 5.52
N LEU A 261 21.06 14.71 5.94
CA LEU A 261 20.92 16.02 5.31
C LEU A 261 22.11 16.94 5.60
N ALA A 262 22.93 16.64 6.61
CA ALA A 262 24.16 17.36 6.89
C ALA A 262 25.11 17.32 5.69
N ASP A 263 25.61 18.50 5.29
CA ASP A 263 26.45 18.68 4.12
C ASP A 263 27.48 19.78 4.44
N PRO A 264 28.79 19.49 4.41
CA PRO A 264 29.82 20.50 4.65
C PRO A 264 30.07 21.43 3.47
N GLY A 265 29.36 21.23 2.34
CA GLY A 265 29.45 22.10 1.15
C GLY A 265 28.75 23.44 1.34
N PRO A 266 29.04 24.45 0.47
CA PRO A 266 28.36 25.74 0.55
C PRO A 266 26.91 25.67 -0.03
N PRO A 267 25.89 26.14 0.73
CA PRO A 267 25.94 26.47 2.16
C PRO A 267 26.15 25.23 3.03
N GLU A 268 26.90 25.39 4.14
CA GLU A 268 27.05 24.32 5.12
C GLU A 268 25.70 23.99 5.77
N VAL A 269 25.33 22.71 5.76
CA VAL A 269 24.08 22.23 6.39
C VAL A 269 24.41 21.50 7.67
N THR A 270 23.99 22.02 8.82
CA THR A 270 24.11 21.34 10.10
C THR A 270 22.78 20.73 10.52
N VAL A 271 22.84 19.57 11.19
CA VAL A 271 21.65 18.86 11.68
C VAL A 271 21.84 18.53 13.15
N ARG A 272 20.90 19.00 13.99
CA ARG A 272 20.81 18.65 15.40
C ARG A 272 19.50 17.94 15.65
N ILE A 273 19.56 16.76 16.28
CA ILE A 273 18.39 15.94 16.60
C ILE A 273 18.33 15.76 18.11
N GLU A 274 17.32 16.33 18.71
CA GLU A 274 16.99 16.17 20.14
C GLU A 274 15.77 15.24 20.22
N ALA A 275 16.03 13.92 20.23
CA ALA A 275 14.99 12.91 20.29
C ALA A 275 15.11 12.12 21.59
N ALA A 276 14.08 12.16 22.42
CA ALA A 276 13.95 11.33 23.62
C ALA A 276 13.27 9.99 23.33
N GLU A 277 12.56 9.85 22.20
CA GLU A 277 11.76 8.67 21.84
C GLU A 277 11.82 8.38 20.34
N GLU A 278 11.43 7.14 19.94
CA GLU A 278 11.25 6.75 18.54
C GLU A 278 10.03 7.45 17.92
N LEU A 279 10.22 8.04 16.75
CA LEU A 279 9.16 8.67 16.00
C LEU A 279 8.32 7.64 15.21
N PRO A 280 6.99 7.81 15.14
CA PRO A 280 6.19 7.10 14.16
C PRO A 280 6.73 7.37 12.75
N ALA A 281 6.86 6.32 11.96
CA ALA A 281 7.50 6.37 10.65
C ALA A 281 6.90 7.40 9.68
N VAL A 282 5.58 7.63 9.76
CA VAL A 282 4.88 8.65 8.96
C VAL A 282 5.28 10.05 9.37
N VAL A 283 5.41 10.31 10.68
CA VAL A 283 5.84 11.60 11.22
C VAL A 283 7.29 11.87 10.83
N ALA A 284 8.20 10.90 11.06
CA ALA A 284 9.61 11.00 10.68
C ALA A 284 9.81 11.30 9.19
N SER A 285 9.06 10.60 8.33
CA SER A 285 9.10 10.81 6.87
C SER A 285 8.60 12.21 6.48
N THR A 286 7.57 12.72 7.14
CA THR A 286 7.03 14.06 6.88
C THR A 286 8.01 15.15 7.31
N LEU A 287 8.60 15.03 8.51
CA LEU A 287 9.65 15.95 8.98
C LEU A 287 10.87 15.94 8.05
N PHE A 288 11.31 14.76 7.59
CA PHE A 288 12.40 14.65 6.61
C PHE A 288 12.11 15.43 5.33
N ARG A 289 10.89 15.26 4.77
CA ARG A 289 10.48 15.98 3.56
C ARG A 289 10.42 17.49 3.74
N ILE A 290 9.93 17.95 4.88
CA ILE A 290 9.89 19.38 5.21
C ILE A 290 11.31 19.93 5.36
N ALA A 291 12.20 19.22 6.07
CA ALA A 291 13.60 19.61 6.21
C ALA A 291 14.32 19.67 4.83
N GLN A 292 14.15 18.66 4.01
CA GLN A 292 14.72 18.59 2.66
C GLN A 292 14.28 19.76 1.77
N GLU A 293 12.98 20.09 1.81
CA GLU A 293 12.43 21.22 1.05
C GLU A 293 12.95 22.54 1.60
N GLY A 294 13.09 22.68 2.93
CA GLY A 294 13.69 23.84 3.58
C GLY A 294 15.11 24.11 3.11
N VAL A 295 15.97 23.08 3.10
CA VAL A 295 17.35 23.18 2.56
C VAL A 295 17.35 23.54 1.08
N THR A 296 16.44 22.95 0.31
CA THR A 296 16.31 23.24 -1.13
C THR A 296 15.91 24.70 -1.36
N ASN A 297 15.00 25.22 -0.54
CA ASN A 297 14.54 26.60 -0.61
C ASN A 297 15.66 27.58 -0.22
N ALA A 298 16.42 27.29 0.83
CA ALA A 298 17.59 28.09 1.21
C ALA A 298 18.61 28.17 0.05
N ARG A 299 18.96 27.04 -0.56
CA ARG A 299 19.89 26.97 -1.70
C ARG A 299 19.40 27.69 -2.96
N ARG A 300 18.07 27.81 -3.15
CA ARG A 300 17.45 28.42 -4.34
C ARG A 300 17.13 29.89 -4.20
N HIS A 301 16.69 30.29 -3.02
CA HIS A 301 16.03 31.57 -2.80
C HIS A 301 16.76 32.51 -1.86
N ALA A 302 17.66 32.01 -1.00
CA ALA A 302 18.47 32.85 -0.15
C ALA A 302 19.67 33.43 -0.95
N ARG A 303 19.95 34.71 -0.76
CA ARG A 303 21.17 35.37 -1.27
C ARG A 303 22.24 35.30 -0.21
N ASP A 304 23.47 35.07 -0.66
CA ASP A 304 24.65 35.07 0.23
C ASP A 304 24.51 34.14 1.47
N VAL A 305 23.76 33.02 1.30
CA VAL A 305 23.59 32.02 2.34
C VAL A 305 24.90 31.27 2.56
N SER A 306 25.35 31.22 3.80
CA SER A 306 26.56 30.51 4.21
C SER A 306 26.24 29.26 5.03
N THR A 307 25.18 29.28 5.83
CA THR A 307 24.79 28.19 6.72
C THR A 307 23.28 27.91 6.68
N VAL A 308 22.92 26.64 6.81
CA VAL A 308 21.55 26.18 7.04
C VAL A 308 21.52 25.24 8.24
N ASP A 309 20.85 25.65 9.31
CA ASP A 309 20.71 24.89 10.53
C ASP A 309 19.36 24.14 10.55
N ILE A 310 19.41 22.83 10.73
CA ILE A 310 18.23 21.96 10.92
C ILE A 310 18.20 21.51 12.37
N HIS A 311 17.13 21.84 13.08
CA HIS A 311 16.89 21.37 14.43
C HIS A 311 15.63 20.54 14.51
N VAL A 312 15.73 19.28 14.94
CA VAL A 312 14.61 18.36 15.13
C VAL A 312 14.42 18.10 16.60
N SER A 313 13.23 18.35 17.09
CA SER A 313 12.85 18.13 18.50
C SER A 313 11.72 17.12 18.59
N VAL A 314 11.80 16.18 19.53
CA VAL A 314 10.77 15.17 19.80
C VAL A 314 10.35 15.30 21.26
N GLY A 315 9.15 15.84 21.47
CA GLY A 315 8.49 15.92 22.77
C GLY A 315 7.55 14.75 23.02
N ALA A 316 6.82 14.82 24.14
CA ALA A 316 5.83 13.79 24.51
C ALA A 316 4.62 13.76 23.56
N ASP A 317 4.13 14.93 23.15
CA ASP A 317 2.87 15.07 22.41
C ASP A 317 3.06 15.48 20.95
N ALA A 318 4.23 16.03 20.61
CA ALA A 318 4.51 16.52 19.26
C ALA A 318 6.00 16.39 18.91
N ALA A 319 6.27 16.24 17.62
CA ALA A 319 7.59 16.33 17.04
C ALA A 319 7.66 17.54 16.10
N GLY A 320 8.78 18.26 16.12
CA GLY A 320 8.98 19.45 15.32
C GLY A 320 10.28 19.45 14.54
N VAL A 321 10.31 20.22 13.47
CA VAL A 321 11.52 20.57 12.74
C VAL A 321 11.59 22.08 12.52
N VAL A 322 12.76 22.64 12.73
CA VAL A 322 13.08 24.03 12.42
C VAL A 322 14.23 24.03 11.43
N VAL A 323 14.07 24.68 10.30
CA VAL A 323 15.13 24.92 9.31
C VAL A 323 15.35 26.41 9.22
N ARG A 324 16.57 26.84 9.49
CA ARG A 324 16.97 28.27 9.47
C ARG A 324 18.16 28.46 8.56
N ASP A 325 18.12 29.47 7.72
CA ASP A 325 19.25 29.95 6.94
C ASP A 325 19.66 31.38 7.38
N ASP A 326 20.89 31.75 7.08
CA ASP A 326 21.47 33.07 7.36
C ASP A 326 21.45 34.01 6.15
N GLY A 327 20.80 33.61 5.06
CA GLY A 327 20.79 34.37 3.80
C GLY A 327 19.90 35.62 3.83
N ALA A 328 20.20 36.59 3.01
CA ALA A 328 19.38 37.77 2.89
C ALA A 328 18.03 37.42 2.22
N PRO A 329 16.88 37.84 2.81
CA PRO A 329 15.57 37.54 2.24
C PRO A 329 15.39 38.30 0.93
N VAL A 330 15.03 37.61 -0.15
CA VAL A 330 14.63 38.23 -1.41
C VAL A 330 13.25 38.85 -1.24
N ARG A 331 13.16 40.20 -1.37
CA ARG A 331 11.89 40.94 -1.31
C ARG A 331 10.98 40.59 -2.51
N SER A 332 10.33 39.45 -2.52
CA SER A 332 9.13 39.19 -3.31
C SER A 332 8.36 38.01 -2.72
N ALA A 333 7.82 38.20 -1.52
CA ALA A 333 6.82 37.31 -0.96
C ALA A 333 5.42 37.79 -1.32
N SER A 334 5.11 37.82 -2.62
CA SER A 334 3.73 37.71 -3.07
C SER A 334 3.52 36.34 -3.65
N ASP A 335 2.70 35.55 -2.96
CA ASP A 335 2.31 34.15 -3.17
C ASP A 335 3.34 33.13 -2.66
N GLY A 336 2.96 32.49 -1.55
CA GLY A 336 3.65 31.32 -1.01
C GLY A 336 3.79 30.27 -2.11
N GLY A 337 5.02 30.12 -2.62
CA GLY A 337 5.31 29.22 -3.72
C GLY A 337 4.80 27.80 -3.46
N HIS A 338 4.56 27.03 -4.51
CA HIS A 338 4.02 25.66 -4.45
C HIS A 338 4.70 24.76 -3.38
N GLY A 339 5.96 25.01 -3.04
CA GLY A 339 6.69 24.29 -1.99
C GLY A 339 6.13 24.50 -0.59
N LEU A 340 5.89 25.74 -0.17
CA LEU A 340 5.34 26.06 1.16
C LEU A 340 3.92 25.52 1.32
N ARG A 341 3.08 25.70 0.30
CA ARG A 341 1.72 25.16 0.29
C ARG A 341 1.71 23.63 0.39
N GLY A 342 2.55 22.94 -0.37
CA GLY A 342 2.66 21.49 -0.31
C GLY A 342 3.19 20.96 1.03
N MET A 343 4.05 21.73 1.73
CA MET A 343 4.48 21.41 3.10
C MET A 343 3.33 21.56 4.10
N ALA A 344 2.58 22.68 4.02
CA ALA A 344 1.43 22.92 4.89
C ALA A 344 0.33 21.88 4.71
N GLU A 345 0.00 21.52 3.46
CA GLU A 345 -0.99 20.47 3.16
C GLU A 345 -0.58 19.11 3.74
N ARG A 346 0.70 18.73 3.65
CA ARG A 346 1.22 17.47 4.24
C ARG A 346 1.19 17.45 5.76
N ALA A 347 1.56 18.55 6.40
CA ALA A 347 1.48 18.67 7.86
C ALA A 347 0.03 18.60 8.34
N ALA A 348 -0.89 19.30 7.69
CA ALA A 348 -2.31 19.32 8.00
C ALA A 348 -2.96 17.93 7.92
N LEU A 349 -2.53 17.06 6.99
CA LEU A 349 -2.99 15.66 6.92
C LEU A 349 -2.68 14.84 8.17
N LEU A 350 -1.69 15.26 8.95
CA LEU A 350 -1.30 14.65 10.23
C LEU A 350 -1.78 15.47 11.45
N GLY A 351 -2.61 16.50 11.22
CA GLY A 351 -3.08 17.39 12.29
C GLY A 351 -2.03 18.39 12.77
N GLY A 352 -0.96 18.58 12.01
CA GLY A 352 0.12 19.52 12.31
C GLY A 352 0.02 20.83 11.50
N ASP A 353 0.99 21.70 11.72
CA ASP A 353 1.10 23.01 11.07
C ASP A 353 2.52 23.30 10.56
N VAL A 354 2.60 24.24 9.62
CA VAL A 354 3.86 24.76 9.08
C VAL A 354 3.79 26.28 9.01
N ASP A 355 4.80 26.93 9.56
CA ASP A 355 5.01 28.37 9.50
C ASP A 355 6.37 28.69 8.87
N ALA A 356 6.43 29.73 8.02
CA ALA A 356 7.67 30.15 7.38
C ALA A 356 7.72 31.65 7.19
N GLY A 357 8.85 32.26 7.57
CA GLY A 357 9.00 33.70 7.48
C GLY A 357 10.41 34.19 7.73
N PRO A 358 10.66 35.51 7.54
CA PRO A 358 11.95 36.12 7.86
C PRO A 358 12.25 36.01 9.36
N ASP A 359 13.47 35.62 9.69
CA ASP A 359 13.92 35.53 11.07
C ASP A 359 14.30 36.92 11.61
N PRO A 360 13.87 37.31 12.84
CA PRO A 360 14.24 38.59 13.45
C PRO A 360 15.74 38.80 13.60
N ALA A 361 16.51 37.73 13.73
CA ALA A 361 17.98 37.78 13.83
C ALA A 361 18.70 37.77 12.47
N GLY A 362 17.94 37.84 11.36
CA GLY A 362 18.41 37.73 9.98
C GLY A 362 18.24 36.34 9.42
N GLY A 363 18.05 36.26 8.09
CA GLY A 363 17.77 35.00 7.40
C GLY A 363 16.29 34.65 7.30
N TRP A 364 16.01 33.36 7.03
CA TRP A 364 14.67 32.82 6.92
C TRP A 364 14.51 31.59 7.80
N THR A 365 13.36 31.44 8.42
CA THR A 365 13.05 30.29 9.26
C THR A 365 11.76 29.60 8.79
N LEU A 366 11.83 28.28 8.62
CA LEU A 366 10.72 27.36 8.40
C LEU A 366 10.54 26.52 9.67
N ARG A 367 9.33 26.47 10.22
CA ARG A 367 8.96 25.66 11.39
C ARG A 367 7.83 24.74 11.03
N ALA A 368 7.88 23.49 11.47
CA ALA A 368 6.79 22.55 11.39
C ALA A 368 6.61 21.83 12.73
N SER A 369 5.34 21.58 13.08
CA SER A 369 4.96 20.82 14.27
C SER A 369 3.94 19.75 13.89
N LEU A 370 4.19 18.52 14.30
CA LEU A 370 3.34 17.37 14.01
C LEU A 370 2.97 16.66 15.31
N PRO A 371 1.68 16.43 15.62
CA PRO A 371 1.27 15.70 16.80
C PRO A 371 1.68 14.23 16.71
N LEU A 372 2.08 13.63 17.83
CA LEU A 372 2.50 12.23 17.89
C LEU A 372 1.35 11.24 18.06
N GLY A 373 0.10 11.74 18.19
CA GLY A 373 -1.08 10.90 18.42
C GLY A 373 -1.05 10.25 19.81
N ASP A 374 -2.22 10.05 20.39
CA ASP A 374 -2.36 9.33 21.65
C ASP A 374 -1.77 7.92 21.52
N LYS A 375 -0.83 7.55 22.40
CA LYS A 375 -0.34 6.18 22.54
C LYS A 375 -1.46 5.36 23.18
N GLY A 376 -2.42 4.86 22.36
CA GLY A 376 -3.45 3.92 22.75
C GLY A 376 -2.96 2.47 22.74
#